data_ea062d360b36cd0343df6b24c57f2bcd
#
_entry.id   ea062d360b36cd0343df6b24c57f2bcd
#
_cell.length_a   1.000
_cell.length_b   1.000
_cell.length_c   1.000
_cell.angle_alpha   90.00
_cell.angle_beta   90.00
_cell.angle_gamma   90.00
#
_symmetry.space_group_name_H-M   'P 1'
#
loop_
_entity.id
_entity.type
_entity.pdbx_description
1 polymer ?
#
loop_
_entity_poly.entity_id
_entity_poly.type
_entity_poly.pdbx_seq_one_letter_code
_entity_poly.pdbx_strand_id
1 'polypeptide(L)'
;MNLYRFLSVATGLLAFVGVMGPHVTEAAEPKSQITILYDAFGSDTSMTKDWGFSALGKRILFDTGDNADILAANVKAKGIDLANLDFVVLSHRHSDHMAGLNYVLSVNPTVKIYAPKEGFGIFGSSLPSSFYRKDEALQADMRYFDGKPPEVMKFGAAWANARFELIDQTTEIAPGITLIALISDLPGTKELKELSLAANTPDGLILVVGCSHPGIERIVEAATAINPKIHVIVGGFHLVAASDEVIEKTATALNEKYKVENIAPGHCTGEPTFAALKKAFGTRYFYAGLGTTLTLGPAIGSGTRRGEGPNFDDLATYRKLAHLEEQ
;
A
#
# COMPACT_ATOMS: atom_id res chain seq x y z
N MET A 1 -90.50 39.00 31.79
CA MET A 1 -90.39 38.67 30.33
C MET A 1 -88.96 38.43 30.04
N ASN A 2 -88.55 37.18 30.12
CA ASN A 2 -87.13 36.75 29.97
C ASN A 2 -86.92 36.16 28.57
N LEU A 3 -86.00 36.74 27.75
CA LEU A 3 -85.54 36.22 26.50
C LEU A 3 -84.19 35.47 26.77
N TYR A 4 -84.21 34.18 26.63
CA TYR A 4 -82.95 33.36 26.61
C TYR A 4 -82.41 33.32 25.16
N ARG A 5 -81.17 33.80 24.97
CA ARG A 5 -80.42 33.62 23.73
C ARG A 5 -79.52 32.36 23.88
N PHE A 6 -79.70 31.39 23.02
CA PHE A 6 -78.82 30.24 22.85
C PHE A 6 -77.59 30.66 22.05
N LEU A 7 -76.37 30.40 22.64
CA LEU A 7 -75.10 30.51 21.94
C LEU A 7 -74.77 29.11 21.41
N SER A 8 -74.67 28.98 20.07
CA SER A 8 -74.12 27.77 19.43
C SER A 8 -72.64 27.90 19.34
N VAL A 9 -71.92 26.94 19.99
CA VAL A 9 -70.46 26.80 19.84
C VAL A 9 -70.17 25.88 18.68
N ALA A 10 -69.58 26.44 17.62
CA ALA A 10 -69.10 25.66 16.46
C ALA A 10 -67.65 25.18 16.78
N THR A 11 -67.49 23.88 16.99
CA THR A 11 -66.17 23.24 17.13
C THR A 11 -65.52 23.05 15.74
N GLY A 12 -64.58 23.91 15.41
CA GLY A 12 -63.80 23.78 14.20
C GLY A 12 -62.69 22.70 14.39
N LEU A 13 -62.76 21.63 13.61
CA LEU A 13 -61.76 20.57 13.51
C LEU A 13 -60.64 21.07 12.57
N LEU A 14 -59.51 21.51 13.14
CA LEU A 14 -58.29 21.81 12.35
C LEU A 14 -57.62 20.49 11.94
N ALA A 15 -57.76 20.14 10.67
CA ALA A 15 -56.95 19.07 10.09
C ALA A 15 -55.51 19.55 9.87
N PHE A 16 -54.59 19.01 10.61
CA PHE A 16 -53.13 19.18 10.38
C PHE A 16 -52.76 18.34 9.18
N VAL A 17 -52.61 18.95 8.00
CA VAL A 17 -51.94 18.32 6.84
C VAL A 17 -50.45 18.44 7.05
N GLY A 18 -49.85 17.36 7.54
CA GLY A 18 -48.42 17.25 7.62
C GLY A 18 -47.81 17.20 6.21
N VAL A 19 -47.15 18.29 5.80
CA VAL A 19 -46.34 18.31 4.59
C VAL A 19 -45.10 17.48 4.89
N MET A 20 -45.10 16.22 4.44
CA MET A 20 -43.86 15.44 4.36
C MET A 20 -42.97 16.09 3.30
N GLY A 21 -41.94 16.83 3.75
CA GLY A 21 -40.88 17.30 2.88
C GLY A 21 -40.15 16.09 2.27
N PRO A 22 -39.53 16.25 1.06
CA PRO A 22 -38.79 15.18 0.45
C PRO A 22 -37.66 14.77 1.42
N HIS A 23 -37.64 13.50 1.84
CA HIS A 23 -36.49 12.91 2.46
C HIS A 23 -35.36 12.96 1.42
N VAL A 24 -34.45 13.91 1.55
CA VAL A 24 -33.17 13.90 0.88
C VAL A 24 -32.43 12.69 1.46
N THR A 25 -32.43 11.59 0.73
CA THR A 25 -31.52 10.48 1.04
C THR A 25 -30.12 11.03 0.84
N GLU A 26 -29.43 11.29 1.94
CA GLU A 26 -28.01 11.63 1.93
C GLU A 26 -27.30 10.52 1.16
N ALA A 27 -26.72 10.87 0.01
CA ALA A 27 -25.97 9.91 -0.80
C ALA A 27 -24.82 9.41 0.08
N ALA A 28 -24.78 8.09 0.32
CA ALA A 28 -23.73 7.49 1.11
C ALA A 28 -22.36 7.94 0.56
N GLU A 29 -21.52 8.53 1.41
CA GLU A 29 -20.16 8.94 1.05
C GLU A 29 -19.47 7.79 0.32
N PRO A 30 -18.77 8.06 -0.80
CA PRO A 30 -18.10 7.01 -1.56
C PRO A 30 -17.04 6.34 -0.69
N LYS A 31 -17.21 5.05 -0.47
CA LYS A 31 -16.27 4.24 0.32
C LYS A 31 -14.88 4.28 -0.32
N SER A 32 -13.84 4.35 0.51
CA SER A 32 -12.47 4.22 0.04
C SER A 32 -12.24 2.84 -0.56
N GLN A 33 -11.55 2.77 -1.69
CA GLN A 33 -11.22 1.51 -2.38
C GLN A 33 -9.73 1.43 -2.64
N ILE A 34 -9.17 0.22 -2.53
CA ILE A 34 -7.80 -0.10 -2.94
C ILE A 34 -7.87 -1.30 -3.87
N THR A 35 -7.32 -1.17 -5.08
CA THR A 35 -7.21 -2.25 -6.06
C THR A 35 -5.78 -2.71 -6.17
N ILE A 36 -5.52 -4.01 -6.02
CA ILE A 36 -4.20 -4.61 -6.19
C ILE A 36 -3.95 -4.83 -7.68
N LEU A 37 -2.94 -4.16 -8.23
CA LEU A 37 -2.60 -4.17 -9.65
C LEU A 37 -1.39 -5.05 -9.98
N TYR A 38 -0.57 -5.38 -8.98
CA TYR A 38 0.61 -6.21 -9.15
C TYR A 38 0.87 -7.03 -7.89
N ASP A 39 0.91 -8.35 -8.03
CA ASP A 39 1.29 -9.29 -6.97
C ASP A 39 1.56 -10.68 -7.58
N ALA A 40 2.31 -11.52 -6.84
CA ALA A 40 2.67 -12.87 -7.23
C ALA A 40 1.53 -13.89 -7.03
N PHE A 41 0.47 -13.55 -6.30
CA PHE A 41 -0.71 -14.38 -6.08
C PHE A 41 -2.01 -13.65 -6.38
N GLY A 42 -3.06 -14.38 -6.71
CA GLY A 42 -4.37 -13.81 -7.02
C GLY A 42 -5.25 -14.79 -7.78
N SER A 43 -6.56 -14.55 -7.75
CA SER A 43 -7.56 -15.38 -8.42
C SER A 43 -8.06 -14.82 -9.76
N ASP A 44 -7.70 -13.58 -10.10
CA ASP A 44 -8.11 -12.95 -11.37
C ASP A 44 -7.28 -13.52 -12.53
N THR A 45 -7.91 -14.37 -13.34
CA THR A 45 -7.26 -15.04 -14.48
C THR A 45 -7.04 -14.14 -15.70
N SER A 46 -7.61 -12.93 -15.69
CA SER A 46 -7.40 -11.94 -16.77
C SER A 46 -6.10 -11.13 -16.56
N MET A 47 -5.46 -11.27 -15.41
CA MET A 47 -4.25 -10.56 -15.01
C MET A 47 -3.05 -11.50 -14.92
N THR A 48 -1.86 -10.97 -15.16
CA THR A 48 -0.60 -11.69 -15.08
C THR A 48 0.02 -11.51 -13.70
N LYS A 49 0.29 -12.63 -13.01
CA LYS A 49 1.01 -12.66 -11.74
C LYS A 49 2.50 -12.52 -11.99
N ASP A 50 3.15 -11.76 -11.15
CA ASP A 50 4.60 -11.64 -11.14
C ASP A 50 5.07 -11.12 -9.78
N TRP A 51 6.35 -11.32 -9.47
CA TRP A 51 6.91 -10.86 -8.19
C TRP A 51 7.00 -9.34 -8.18
N GLY A 52 6.37 -8.71 -7.21
CA GLY A 52 6.34 -7.27 -7.03
C GLY A 52 5.03 -6.79 -6.41
N PHE A 53 4.90 -5.49 -6.20
CA PHE A 53 3.71 -4.91 -5.62
C PHE A 53 3.26 -3.64 -6.34
N SER A 54 1.95 -3.49 -6.52
CA SER A 54 1.32 -2.21 -6.88
C SER A 54 -0.13 -2.19 -6.41
N ALA A 55 -0.52 -1.07 -5.80
CA ALA A 55 -1.88 -0.84 -5.32
C ALA A 55 -2.38 0.55 -5.71
N LEU A 56 -3.63 0.64 -6.18
CA LEU A 56 -4.28 1.90 -6.56
C LEU A 56 -5.40 2.23 -5.58
N GLY A 57 -5.31 3.37 -4.91
CA GLY A 57 -6.38 3.96 -4.12
C GLY A 57 -6.87 5.28 -4.70
N LYS A 58 -8.13 5.37 -5.16
CA LYS A 58 -8.65 6.55 -5.87
C LYS A 58 -7.74 6.93 -7.06
N ARG A 59 -6.90 7.94 -6.87
CA ARG A 59 -5.95 8.48 -7.87
C ARG A 59 -4.51 8.48 -7.36
N ILE A 60 -4.22 7.65 -6.36
CA ILE A 60 -2.90 7.46 -5.78
C ILE A 60 -2.42 6.06 -6.14
N LEU A 61 -1.32 5.98 -6.88
CA LEU A 61 -0.65 4.71 -7.15
C LEU A 61 0.48 4.52 -6.15
N PHE A 62 0.46 3.41 -5.44
CA PHE A 62 1.52 3.01 -4.52
C PHE A 62 2.27 1.84 -5.13
N ASP A 63 3.55 2.02 -5.41
CA ASP A 63 4.45 1.13 -6.14
C ASP A 63 3.97 0.78 -7.56
N THR A 64 4.84 0.17 -8.36
CA THR A 64 4.61 -0.06 -9.78
C THR A 64 4.94 -1.48 -10.28
N GLY A 65 5.32 -2.39 -9.38
CA GLY A 65 5.73 -3.75 -9.74
C GLY A 65 7.09 -3.80 -10.43
N ASP A 66 7.47 -5.01 -10.86
CA ASP A 66 8.79 -5.32 -11.43
C ASP A 66 8.86 -5.20 -12.96
N ASN A 67 7.71 -5.11 -13.64
CA ASN A 67 7.68 -5.12 -15.11
C ASN A 67 6.60 -4.17 -15.66
N ALA A 68 7.04 -3.24 -16.52
CA ALA A 68 6.18 -2.23 -17.12
C ALA A 68 5.08 -2.81 -18.01
N ASP A 69 5.39 -3.86 -18.78
CA ASP A 69 4.44 -4.48 -19.72
C ASP A 69 3.38 -5.28 -18.95
N ILE A 70 3.78 -5.97 -17.87
CA ILE A 70 2.85 -6.69 -16.99
C ILE A 70 1.92 -5.69 -16.28
N LEU A 71 2.46 -4.60 -15.70
CA LEU A 71 1.63 -3.57 -15.10
C LEU A 71 0.64 -2.98 -16.11
N ALA A 72 1.10 -2.68 -17.35
CA ALA A 72 0.23 -2.17 -18.42
C ALA A 72 -0.91 -3.14 -18.75
N ALA A 73 -0.59 -4.45 -18.90
CA ALA A 73 -1.59 -5.48 -19.17
C ALA A 73 -2.61 -5.59 -18.02
N ASN A 74 -2.15 -5.57 -16.77
CA ASN A 74 -3.00 -5.67 -15.58
C ASN A 74 -3.92 -4.44 -15.43
N VAL A 75 -3.38 -3.23 -15.62
CA VAL A 75 -4.16 -1.98 -15.62
C VAL A 75 -5.25 -2.01 -16.68
N LYS A 76 -4.90 -2.47 -17.91
CA LYS A 76 -5.85 -2.64 -19.01
C LYS A 76 -6.92 -3.68 -18.69
N ALA A 77 -6.55 -4.83 -18.13
CA ALA A 77 -7.49 -5.89 -17.75
C ALA A 77 -8.52 -5.41 -16.71
N LYS A 78 -8.12 -4.49 -15.82
CA LYS A 78 -9.02 -3.87 -14.83
C LYS A 78 -9.80 -2.68 -15.37
N GLY A 79 -9.55 -2.24 -16.60
CA GLY A 79 -10.19 -1.05 -17.17
C GLY A 79 -9.82 0.26 -16.45
N ILE A 80 -8.61 0.32 -15.90
CA ILE A 80 -8.12 1.45 -15.11
C ILE A 80 -7.36 2.43 -16.00
N ASP A 81 -7.54 3.73 -15.75
CA ASP A 81 -6.80 4.81 -16.39
C ASP A 81 -5.83 5.47 -15.40
N LEU A 82 -4.51 5.39 -15.68
CA LEU A 82 -3.46 6.02 -14.88
C LEU A 82 -3.08 7.42 -15.39
N ALA A 83 -3.69 7.93 -16.46
CA ALA A 83 -3.39 9.27 -16.99
C ALA A 83 -3.79 10.38 -15.99
N ASN A 84 -4.73 10.10 -15.10
CA ASN A 84 -5.31 11.08 -14.18
C ASN A 84 -4.92 10.84 -12.71
N LEU A 85 -3.73 10.28 -12.44
CA LEU A 85 -3.22 10.15 -11.08
C LEU A 85 -2.92 11.51 -10.45
N ASP A 86 -3.20 11.65 -9.15
CA ASP A 86 -2.76 12.80 -8.37
C ASP A 86 -1.25 12.72 -8.09
N PHE A 87 -0.78 11.52 -7.73
CA PHE A 87 0.64 11.22 -7.56
C PHE A 87 0.90 9.71 -7.49
N VAL A 88 2.17 9.37 -7.58
CA VAL A 88 2.71 8.03 -7.33
C VAL A 88 3.54 8.08 -6.06
N VAL A 89 3.52 7.00 -5.27
CA VAL A 89 4.45 6.78 -4.17
C VAL A 89 5.28 5.54 -4.51
N LEU A 90 6.59 5.67 -4.54
CA LEU A 90 7.51 4.55 -4.57
C LEU A 90 7.96 4.28 -3.14
N SER A 91 7.68 3.08 -2.65
CA SER A 91 7.99 2.73 -1.25
C SER A 91 9.50 2.70 -1.00
N HIS A 92 10.27 2.04 -1.88
CA HIS A 92 11.72 1.92 -1.76
C HIS A 92 12.37 1.57 -3.11
N ARG A 93 13.70 1.43 -3.13
CA ARG A 93 14.51 1.31 -4.36
C ARG A 93 14.55 -0.08 -5.03
N HIS A 94 13.90 -1.11 -4.52
CA HIS A 94 13.93 -2.43 -5.16
C HIS A 94 13.12 -2.42 -6.46
N SER A 95 13.60 -3.18 -7.47
CA SER A 95 13.04 -3.17 -8.83
C SER A 95 11.59 -3.59 -8.86
N ASP A 96 11.25 -4.57 -8.04
CA ASP A 96 9.91 -5.15 -7.93
C ASP A 96 8.84 -4.19 -7.35
N HIS A 97 9.25 -2.95 -7.02
CA HIS A 97 8.35 -1.86 -6.60
C HIS A 97 8.38 -0.68 -7.57
N MET A 98 9.42 -0.54 -8.39
CA MET A 98 9.62 0.68 -9.17
C MET A 98 9.83 0.47 -10.67
N ALA A 99 10.10 -0.74 -11.15
CA ALA A 99 10.44 -0.95 -12.56
C ALA A 99 9.26 -0.71 -13.52
N GLY A 100 8.02 -0.86 -13.05
CA GLY A 100 6.81 -0.52 -13.81
C GLY A 100 6.60 0.98 -14.03
N LEU A 101 7.40 1.85 -13.41
CA LEU A 101 7.28 3.31 -13.55
C LEU A 101 7.43 3.79 -15.00
N ASN A 102 8.16 3.04 -15.84
CA ASN A 102 8.26 3.33 -17.29
C ASN A 102 6.88 3.37 -17.96
N TYR A 103 5.99 2.44 -17.64
CA TYR A 103 4.62 2.47 -18.16
C TYR A 103 3.84 3.66 -17.63
N VAL A 104 3.91 3.93 -16.32
CA VAL A 104 3.20 5.06 -15.71
C VAL A 104 3.61 6.37 -16.37
N LEU A 105 4.91 6.58 -16.58
CA LEU A 105 5.43 7.79 -17.23
C LEU A 105 5.08 7.87 -18.73
N SER A 106 4.85 6.74 -19.40
CA SER A 106 4.40 6.72 -20.78
C SER A 106 2.97 7.24 -20.95
N VAL A 107 2.11 7.02 -19.95
CA VAL A 107 0.68 7.45 -19.97
C VAL A 107 0.43 8.73 -19.17
N ASN A 108 1.31 9.05 -18.23
CA ASN A 108 1.24 10.27 -17.40
C ASN A 108 2.66 10.85 -17.16
N PRO A 109 3.26 11.50 -18.17
CA PRO A 109 4.66 11.94 -18.12
C PRO A 109 4.93 13.04 -17.10
N THR A 110 3.90 13.70 -16.58
CA THR A 110 4.04 14.84 -15.64
C THR A 110 3.59 14.50 -14.23
N VAL A 111 3.24 13.24 -13.95
CA VAL A 111 2.81 12.82 -12.63
C VAL A 111 3.89 13.12 -11.58
N LYS A 112 3.48 13.60 -10.41
CA LYS A 112 4.38 13.77 -9.26
C LYS A 112 4.69 12.39 -8.67
N ILE A 113 5.95 12.14 -8.31
CA ILE A 113 6.41 10.87 -7.76
C ILE A 113 7.10 11.14 -6.44
N TYR A 114 6.53 10.66 -5.35
CA TYR A 114 7.19 10.65 -4.05
C TYR A 114 8.07 9.41 -3.94
N ALA A 115 9.30 9.58 -3.48
CA ALA A 115 10.26 8.49 -3.29
C ALA A 115 11.16 8.79 -2.08
N PRO A 116 11.76 7.76 -1.43
CA PRO A 116 12.70 7.97 -0.35
C PRO A 116 13.93 8.77 -0.81
N LYS A 117 14.38 9.71 -0.01
CA LYS A 117 15.67 10.38 -0.24
C LYS A 117 16.80 9.48 0.23
N GLU A 118 17.36 8.73 -0.69
CA GLU A 118 18.50 7.86 -0.45
C GLU A 118 19.81 8.43 -0.96
N GLY A 119 20.92 8.12 -0.26
CA GLY A 119 22.28 8.46 -0.73
C GLY A 119 22.76 7.52 -1.85
N PHE A 120 22.24 6.30 -1.90
CA PHE A 120 22.50 5.31 -2.93
C PHE A 120 21.27 5.08 -3.81
N GLY A 121 21.34 5.53 -5.01
CA GLY A 121 20.75 4.96 -6.17
C GLY A 121 19.29 4.62 -6.20
N ILE A 122 18.40 5.59 -6.08
CA ILE A 122 17.30 5.64 -7.04
C ILE A 122 17.95 5.91 -8.39
N PHE A 123 17.49 5.25 -9.47
CA PHE A 123 17.98 5.51 -10.83
C PHE A 123 18.12 7.01 -11.07
N GLY A 124 19.31 7.44 -11.53
CA GLY A 124 19.64 8.85 -11.71
C GLY A 124 20.35 9.52 -10.52
N SER A 125 20.70 8.77 -9.48
CA SER A 125 21.51 9.30 -8.38
C SER A 125 22.94 9.60 -8.80
N SER A 126 23.60 10.43 -8.02
CA SER A 126 25.01 10.77 -8.22
C SER A 126 25.77 10.65 -6.91
N LEU A 127 27.03 10.17 -7.00
CA LEU A 127 27.96 10.08 -5.87
C LEU A 127 29.26 10.79 -6.22
N PRO A 128 29.92 11.46 -5.25
CA PRO A 128 31.26 11.96 -5.47
C PRO A 128 32.20 10.77 -5.73
N SER A 129 33.18 10.93 -6.60
CA SER A 129 34.10 9.83 -6.94
C SER A 129 35.01 9.44 -5.78
N SER A 130 34.94 10.13 -4.66
CA SER A 130 35.56 9.73 -3.40
C SER A 130 34.87 8.52 -2.70
N PHE A 131 33.72 8.03 -3.21
CA PHE A 131 32.99 6.90 -2.62
C PHE A 131 33.79 5.59 -2.67
N TYR A 132 34.72 5.42 -3.64
CA TYR A 132 35.59 4.27 -3.73
C TYR A 132 37.05 4.61 -3.34
N ARG A 133 37.74 3.62 -2.83
CA ARG A 133 39.17 3.74 -2.52
C ARG A 133 39.99 3.71 -3.79
N LYS A 134 40.99 4.56 -3.90
CA LYS A 134 41.94 4.64 -5.01
C LYS A 134 43.26 3.97 -4.60
N ASP A 135 43.92 3.36 -5.58
CA ASP A 135 45.30 2.88 -5.45
C ASP A 135 46.12 3.52 -6.56
N GLU A 136 46.97 4.48 -6.18
CA GLU A 136 47.79 5.22 -7.14
C GLU A 136 49.02 4.45 -7.64
N ALA A 137 49.36 3.33 -7.00
CA ALA A 137 50.44 2.45 -7.43
C ALA A 137 50.06 1.57 -8.62
N LEU A 138 48.75 1.42 -8.92
CA LEU A 138 48.29 0.66 -10.07
C LEU A 138 48.61 1.41 -11.38
N GLN A 139 48.90 0.64 -12.45
CA GLN A 139 49.00 1.18 -13.80
C GLN A 139 47.68 1.82 -14.23
N ALA A 140 47.75 2.83 -15.11
CA ALA A 140 46.58 3.64 -15.48
C ALA A 140 45.42 2.79 -16.06
N ASP A 141 45.72 1.77 -16.87
CA ASP A 141 44.76 0.84 -17.45
C ASP A 141 44.07 -0.11 -16.45
N MET A 142 44.61 -0.20 -15.24
CA MET A 142 43.99 -0.91 -14.11
C MET A 142 43.22 0.02 -13.16
N ARG A 143 43.24 1.30 -13.41
CA ARG A 143 42.58 2.31 -12.58
C ARG A 143 41.26 2.75 -13.22
N TYR A 144 40.22 2.92 -12.42
CA TYR A 144 38.96 3.46 -12.92
C TYR A 144 39.18 4.81 -13.59
N PHE A 145 38.67 4.96 -14.83
CA PHE A 145 38.84 6.17 -15.67
C PHE A 145 40.30 6.56 -15.91
N ASP A 146 41.17 5.59 -16.05
CA ASP A 146 42.63 5.79 -16.21
C ASP A 146 43.25 6.69 -15.13
N GLY A 147 42.69 6.59 -13.90
CA GLY A 147 43.07 7.40 -12.75
C GLY A 147 42.51 8.82 -12.72
N LYS A 148 41.67 9.19 -13.67
CA LYS A 148 41.09 10.54 -13.79
C LYS A 148 39.54 10.48 -13.77
N PRO A 149 38.91 10.00 -12.66
CA PRO A 149 37.48 9.92 -12.58
C PRO A 149 36.83 11.30 -12.57
N PRO A 150 35.60 11.44 -13.09
CA PRO A 150 34.83 12.67 -12.93
C PRO A 150 34.65 13.00 -11.45
N GLU A 151 34.45 14.28 -11.13
CA GLU A 151 34.21 14.71 -9.74
C GLU A 151 32.98 14.01 -9.14
N VAL A 152 31.93 13.84 -9.97
CA VAL A 152 30.68 13.19 -9.63
C VAL A 152 30.39 12.08 -10.62
N MET A 153 30.16 10.88 -10.13
CA MET A 153 29.72 9.72 -10.92
C MET A 153 28.20 9.63 -10.89
N LYS A 154 27.61 9.48 -12.07
CA LYS A 154 26.15 9.29 -12.23
C LYS A 154 25.82 7.82 -12.41
N PHE A 155 24.80 7.36 -11.69
CA PHE A 155 24.33 5.98 -11.74
C PHE A 155 22.90 5.96 -12.28
N GLY A 156 22.75 5.42 -13.48
CA GLY A 156 21.48 5.39 -14.18
C GLY A 156 21.04 6.77 -14.67
N ALA A 157 20.10 6.77 -15.59
CA ALA A 157 19.46 7.96 -16.16
C ALA A 157 18.00 7.65 -16.53
N ALA A 158 17.43 6.58 -15.96
CA ALA A 158 16.23 5.93 -16.47
C ALA A 158 15.02 6.87 -16.53
N TRP A 159 14.93 7.87 -15.67
CA TRP A 159 13.78 8.77 -15.60
C TRP A 159 14.20 10.24 -15.47
N ALA A 160 15.08 10.68 -16.35
CA ALA A 160 15.63 12.04 -16.31
C ALA A 160 14.59 13.17 -16.29
N ASN A 161 13.42 12.92 -16.87
CA ASN A 161 12.31 13.89 -16.92
C ASN A 161 11.22 13.62 -15.87
N ALA A 162 11.37 12.63 -15.00
CA ALA A 162 10.40 12.32 -13.96
C ALA A 162 10.41 13.39 -12.84
N ARG A 163 9.24 13.70 -12.33
CA ARG A 163 9.06 14.73 -11.29
C ARG A 163 9.11 14.10 -9.89
N PHE A 164 10.33 13.74 -9.46
CA PHE A 164 10.56 13.20 -8.13
C PHE A 164 10.50 14.29 -7.06
N GLU A 165 9.77 13.99 -5.99
CA GLU A 165 9.80 14.68 -4.71
C GLU A 165 10.34 13.71 -3.65
N LEU A 166 11.57 13.98 -3.18
CA LEU A 166 12.31 13.08 -2.30
C LEU A 166 11.94 13.32 -0.84
N ILE A 167 11.51 12.28 -0.16
CA ILE A 167 11.06 12.30 1.23
C ILE A 167 12.16 11.76 2.13
N ASP A 168 12.58 12.58 3.09
CA ASP A 168 13.67 12.26 4.03
C ASP A 168 13.16 11.93 5.44
N GLN A 169 12.00 12.45 5.80
CA GLN A 169 11.36 12.25 7.09
C GLN A 169 9.85 12.13 6.93
N THR A 170 9.19 11.57 7.93
CA THR A 170 7.72 11.45 7.95
C THR A 170 7.08 12.81 7.71
N THR A 171 6.24 12.91 6.69
CA THR A 171 5.71 14.18 6.16
C THR A 171 4.26 14.01 5.73
N GLU A 172 3.38 14.91 6.16
CA GLU A 172 2.04 15.05 5.59
C GLU A 172 2.14 15.74 4.23
N ILE A 173 1.77 15.04 3.16
CA ILE A 173 1.91 15.51 1.76
C ILE A 173 0.61 16.09 1.19
N ALA A 174 -0.51 15.77 1.82
CA ALA A 174 -1.83 16.32 1.55
C ALA A 174 -2.70 16.15 2.80
N PRO A 175 -3.81 16.90 2.95
CA PRO A 175 -4.67 16.79 4.12
C PRO A 175 -5.09 15.34 4.41
N GLY A 176 -4.68 14.82 5.57
CA GLY A 176 -4.93 13.45 6.00
C GLY A 176 -4.11 12.37 5.30
N ILE A 177 -3.12 12.72 4.47
CA ILE A 177 -2.24 11.77 3.79
C ILE A 177 -0.79 12.03 4.22
N THR A 178 -0.21 11.09 4.95
CA THR A 178 1.16 11.15 5.47
C THR A 178 2.00 10.04 4.85
N LEU A 179 3.21 10.36 4.43
CA LEU A 179 4.25 9.40 4.11
C LEU A 179 5.11 9.19 5.36
N ILE A 180 5.07 7.98 5.90
CA ILE A 180 5.92 7.55 7.02
C ILE A 180 7.25 7.12 6.41
N ALA A 181 8.33 7.79 6.79
CA ALA A 181 9.68 7.51 6.30
C ALA A 181 10.50 6.83 7.41
N LEU A 182 10.90 5.59 7.19
CA LEU A 182 11.74 4.83 8.12
C LEU A 182 12.98 4.29 7.41
N ILE A 183 14.00 3.98 8.21
CA ILE A 183 15.24 3.37 7.75
C ILE A 183 15.33 1.97 8.35
N SER A 184 15.63 0.98 7.51
CA SER A 184 15.87 -0.38 7.99
C SER A 184 17.22 -0.47 8.72
N ASP A 185 17.22 -1.14 9.86
CA ASP A 185 18.42 -1.56 10.60
C ASP A 185 18.60 -3.08 10.60
N LEU A 186 17.71 -3.79 9.88
CA LEU A 186 17.72 -5.24 9.82
C LEU A 186 18.82 -5.77 8.88
N PRO A 187 19.42 -6.94 9.21
CA PRO A 187 20.39 -7.59 8.35
C PRO A 187 19.84 -7.82 6.94
N GLY A 188 20.66 -7.56 5.92
CA GLY A 188 20.29 -7.71 4.50
C GLY A 188 19.63 -6.48 3.89
N THR A 189 18.99 -5.64 4.70
CA THR A 189 18.34 -4.41 4.23
C THR A 189 18.80 -3.16 4.99
N LYS A 190 19.91 -3.26 5.69
CA LYS A 190 20.45 -2.16 6.50
C LYS A 190 20.62 -0.89 5.66
N GLU A 191 20.18 0.25 6.22
CA GLU A 191 20.20 1.58 5.60
C GLU A 191 19.21 1.79 4.45
N LEU A 192 18.42 0.78 4.07
CA LEU A 192 17.34 0.96 3.11
C LEU A 192 16.28 1.90 3.70
N LYS A 193 15.99 2.96 3.00
CA LYS A 193 14.88 3.86 3.34
C LYS A 193 13.59 3.37 2.68
N GLU A 194 12.51 3.37 3.45
CA GLU A 194 11.21 2.94 2.97
C GLU A 194 10.12 3.91 3.40
N LEU A 195 9.21 4.20 2.48
CA LEU A 195 8.00 4.98 2.70
C LEU A 195 6.81 4.05 2.84
N SER A 196 5.96 4.33 3.83
CA SER A 196 4.62 3.76 3.93
C SER A 196 3.60 4.89 3.81
N LEU A 197 2.46 4.64 3.17
CA LEU A 197 1.41 5.64 3.02
C LEU A 197 0.36 5.44 4.10
N ALA A 198 0.11 6.47 4.89
CA ALA A 198 -0.92 6.54 5.91
C ALA A 198 -2.02 7.52 5.49
N ALA A 199 -3.22 7.01 5.22
CA ALA A 199 -4.39 7.82 4.90
C ALA A 199 -5.35 7.84 6.09
N ASN A 200 -5.58 9.01 6.66
CA ASN A 200 -6.48 9.19 7.80
C ASN A 200 -7.93 9.28 7.31
N THR A 201 -8.79 8.44 7.85
CA THR A 201 -10.21 8.37 7.50
C THR A 201 -11.08 8.44 8.76
N PRO A 202 -12.39 8.69 8.66
CA PRO A 202 -13.29 8.63 9.81
C PRO A 202 -13.27 7.27 10.52
N ASP A 203 -12.94 6.19 9.82
CA ASP A 203 -12.89 4.83 10.36
C ASP A 203 -11.55 4.49 11.03
N GLY A 204 -10.54 5.35 10.87
CA GLY A 204 -9.18 5.17 11.33
C GLY A 204 -8.17 5.23 10.19
N LEU A 205 -6.93 4.83 10.44
CA LEU A 205 -5.83 4.92 9.50
C LEU A 205 -5.82 3.74 8.53
N ILE A 206 -5.82 4.02 7.23
CA ILE A 206 -5.47 3.07 6.19
C ILE A 206 -3.96 3.16 5.98
N LEU A 207 -3.25 2.06 6.21
CA LEU A 207 -1.80 1.97 6.08
C LEU A 207 -1.45 1.09 4.89
N VAL A 208 -0.81 1.65 3.86
CA VAL A 208 -0.29 0.90 2.71
C VAL A 208 1.22 0.80 2.83
N VAL A 209 1.74 -0.41 2.76
CA VAL A 209 3.16 -0.72 2.93
C VAL A 209 3.71 -1.44 1.69
N GLY A 210 4.98 -1.23 1.36
CA GLY A 210 5.67 -1.94 0.28
C GLY A 210 6.13 -3.32 0.72
N CYS A 211 7.36 -3.39 1.23
CA CYS A 211 7.94 -4.61 1.81
C CYS A 211 7.98 -4.61 3.34
N SER A 212 7.96 -3.45 3.96
CA SER A 212 8.15 -3.31 5.41
C SER A 212 9.57 -3.72 5.88
N HIS A 213 10.62 -3.39 5.11
CA HIS A 213 12.01 -3.69 5.49
C HIS A 213 12.43 -3.11 6.86
N PRO A 214 11.91 -1.93 7.31
CA PRO A 214 12.17 -1.47 8.67
C PRO A 214 11.55 -2.34 9.77
N GLY A 215 10.71 -3.31 9.39
CA GLY A 215 9.86 -4.12 10.27
C GLY A 215 8.45 -3.55 10.39
N ILE A 216 7.44 -4.40 10.10
CA ILE A 216 6.03 -3.97 10.11
C ILE A 216 5.60 -3.40 11.46
N GLU A 217 6.10 -3.94 12.58
CA GLU A 217 5.78 -3.43 13.91
C GLU A 217 6.26 -1.99 14.11
N ARG A 218 7.47 -1.64 13.62
CA ARG A 218 7.98 -0.26 13.68
C ARG A 218 7.19 0.70 12.81
N ILE A 219 6.73 0.24 11.65
CA ILE A 219 5.88 1.05 10.77
C ILE A 219 4.53 1.32 11.45
N VAL A 220 3.91 0.30 12.06
CA VAL A 220 2.67 0.45 12.81
C VAL A 220 2.85 1.37 14.02
N GLU A 221 3.95 1.25 14.75
CA GLU A 221 4.26 2.15 15.86
C GLU A 221 4.34 3.61 15.40
N ALA A 222 5.04 3.88 14.30
CA ALA A 222 5.08 5.22 13.70
C ALA A 222 3.70 5.70 13.23
N ALA A 223 2.88 4.81 12.67
CA ALA A 223 1.51 5.10 12.24
C ALA A 223 0.59 5.45 13.42
N THR A 224 0.74 4.80 14.59
CA THR A 224 -0.05 5.11 15.79
C THR A 224 0.20 6.50 16.34
N ALA A 225 1.35 7.12 16.04
CA ALA A 225 1.61 8.52 16.39
C ALA A 225 0.79 9.51 15.55
N ILE A 226 0.33 9.09 14.35
CA ILE A 226 -0.55 9.89 13.48
C ILE A 226 -2.02 9.69 13.90
N ASN A 227 -2.43 8.43 14.00
CA ASN A 227 -3.74 8.04 14.51
C ASN A 227 -3.62 6.69 15.24
N PRO A 228 -3.98 6.60 16.54
CA PRO A 228 -3.86 5.36 17.31
C PRO A 228 -4.78 4.24 16.81
N LYS A 229 -5.80 4.57 16.02
CA LYS A 229 -6.73 3.60 15.43
C LYS A 229 -6.25 3.21 14.04
N ILE A 230 -5.67 2.03 13.90
CA ILE A 230 -5.30 1.45 12.61
C ILE A 230 -6.47 0.64 12.07
N HIS A 231 -7.15 1.18 11.06
CA HIS A 231 -8.32 0.53 10.45
C HIS A 231 -7.93 -0.67 9.60
N VAL A 232 -6.90 -0.52 8.74
CA VAL A 232 -6.41 -1.64 7.91
C VAL A 232 -4.96 -1.43 7.51
N ILE A 233 -4.21 -2.54 7.41
CA ILE A 233 -2.88 -2.58 6.79
C ILE A 233 -2.99 -3.37 5.49
N VAL A 234 -2.44 -2.82 4.39
CA VAL A 234 -2.42 -3.44 3.05
C VAL A 234 -0.98 -3.49 2.54
N GLY A 235 -0.50 -4.65 2.06
CA GLY A 235 0.81 -4.79 1.42
C GLY A 235 1.72 -5.84 2.05
N GLY A 236 3.03 -5.76 1.78
CA GLY A 236 4.02 -6.75 2.15
C GLY A 236 4.64 -6.54 3.54
N PHE A 237 4.96 -7.66 4.24
CA PHE A 237 5.51 -7.63 5.61
C PHE A 237 6.93 -8.17 5.70
N HIS A 238 7.53 -8.54 4.56
CA HIS A 238 8.89 -9.08 4.45
C HIS A 238 9.20 -10.26 5.38
N LEU A 239 8.23 -11.17 5.54
CA LEU A 239 8.33 -12.34 6.39
C LEU A 239 8.43 -13.66 5.59
N VAL A 240 8.67 -13.56 4.28
CA VAL A 240 8.73 -14.70 3.35
C VAL A 240 9.78 -15.75 3.76
N ALA A 241 10.88 -15.33 4.40
CA ALA A 241 11.94 -16.19 4.90
C ALA A 241 12.01 -16.23 6.45
N ALA A 242 10.99 -15.72 7.15
CA ALA A 242 11.00 -15.67 8.60
C ALA A 242 10.71 -17.03 9.23
N SER A 243 11.24 -17.27 10.44
CA SER A 243 10.89 -18.45 11.21
C SER A 243 9.47 -18.40 11.74
N ASP A 244 8.87 -19.56 12.03
CA ASP A 244 7.52 -19.67 12.60
C ASP A 244 7.38 -18.85 13.89
N GLU A 245 8.43 -18.79 14.73
CA GLU A 245 8.44 -17.99 15.96
C GLU A 245 8.29 -16.49 15.68
N VAL A 246 9.03 -15.97 14.68
CA VAL A 246 8.93 -14.57 14.27
C VAL A 246 7.54 -14.26 13.69
N ILE A 247 7.01 -15.18 12.88
CA ILE A 247 5.69 -15.05 12.26
C ILE A 247 4.59 -14.98 13.32
N GLU A 248 4.56 -15.92 14.27
CA GLU A 248 3.55 -15.97 15.34
C GLU A 248 3.66 -14.75 16.26
N LYS A 249 4.89 -14.32 16.61
CA LYS A 249 5.12 -13.12 17.40
C LYS A 249 4.59 -11.87 16.70
N THR A 250 4.87 -11.72 15.40
CA THR A 250 4.39 -10.56 14.62
C THR A 250 2.87 -10.57 14.49
N ALA A 251 2.26 -11.72 14.17
CA ALA A 251 0.81 -11.85 14.07
C ALA A 251 0.11 -11.48 15.40
N THR A 252 0.66 -11.97 16.52
CA THR A 252 0.17 -11.65 17.87
C THR A 252 0.33 -10.15 18.18
N ALA A 253 1.49 -9.57 17.87
CA ALA A 253 1.73 -8.13 18.12
C ALA A 253 0.77 -7.25 17.33
N LEU A 254 0.56 -7.52 16.05
CA LEU A 254 -0.38 -6.76 15.23
C LEU A 254 -1.81 -6.85 15.74
N ASN A 255 -2.24 -8.04 16.16
CA ASN A 255 -3.59 -8.30 16.62
C ASN A 255 -3.86 -7.80 18.05
N GLU A 256 -2.97 -8.07 19.01
CA GLU A 256 -3.22 -7.87 20.44
C GLU A 256 -2.57 -6.60 20.98
N LYS A 257 -1.31 -6.31 20.62
CA LYS A 257 -0.59 -5.13 21.11
C LYS A 257 -1.05 -3.88 20.39
N TYR A 258 -1.01 -3.89 19.05
CA TYR A 258 -1.36 -2.73 18.24
C TYR A 258 -2.86 -2.65 17.91
N LYS A 259 -3.60 -3.72 18.16
CA LYS A 259 -5.07 -3.79 17.95
C LYS A 259 -5.49 -3.34 16.56
N VAL A 260 -4.71 -3.74 15.55
CA VAL A 260 -5.05 -3.48 14.15
C VAL A 260 -6.43 -4.07 13.87
N GLU A 261 -7.35 -3.26 13.33
CA GLU A 261 -8.72 -3.73 13.13
C GLU A 261 -8.80 -4.78 12.02
N ASN A 262 -8.17 -4.52 10.87
CA ASN A 262 -8.22 -5.40 9.71
C ASN A 262 -6.84 -5.54 9.07
N ILE A 263 -6.61 -6.66 8.38
CA ILE A 263 -5.33 -6.92 7.73
C ILE A 263 -5.55 -7.50 6.33
N ALA A 264 -4.79 -7.00 5.36
CA ALA A 264 -4.83 -7.37 3.96
C ALA A 264 -3.39 -7.59 3.44
N PRO A 265 -2.69 -8.64 3.91
CA PRO A 265 -1.30 -8.89 3.55
C PRO A 265 -1.16 -9.32 2.10
N GLY A 266 -0.04 -8.91 1.47
CA GLY A 266 0.31 -9.23 0.09
C GLY A 266 1.80 -9.46 -0.10
N HIS A 267 2.22 -9.60 -1.33
CA HIS A 267 3.60 -9.58 -1.81
C HIS A 267 4.56 -10.47 -0.99
N CYS A 268 5.63 -9.89 -0.44
CA CYS A 268 6.69 -10.58 0.31
C CYS A 268 6.32 -11.00 1.75
N THR A 269 5.03 -11.01 2.10
CA THR A 269 4.57 -11.46 3.43
C THR A 269 4.89 -12.94 3.69
N GLY A 270 4.77 -13.80 2.67
CA GLY A 270 5.05 -15.24 2.77
C GLY A 270 3.83 -16.09 3.16
N GLU A 271 3.74 -17.29 2.57
CA GLU A 271 2.59 -18.17 2.72
C GLU A 271 2.33 -18.62 4.18
N PRO A 272 3.35 -19.00 4.98
CA PRO A 272 3.14 -19.31 6.39
C PRO A 272 2.57 -18.12 7.18
N THR A 273 3.01 -16.92 6.84
CA THR A 273 2.52 -15.68 7.49
C THR A 273 1.07 -15.38 7.11
N PHE A 274 0.66 -15.63 5.86
CA PHE A 274 -0.76 -15.53 5.47
C PHE A 274 -1.63 -16.44 6.33
N ALA A 275 -1.20 -17.67 6.56
CA ALA A 275 -1.92 -18.63 7.40
C ALA A 275 -2.01 -18.17 8.86
N ALA A 276 -0.90 -17.73 9.45
CA ALA A 276 -0.85 -17.20 10.82
C ALA A 276 -1.74 -15.97 11.01
N LEU A 277 -1.67 -15.00 10.08
CA LEU A 277 -2.50 -13.81 10.11
C LEU A 277 -3.99 -14.13 9.92
N LYS A 278 -4.33 -15.06 9.02
CA LYS A 278 -5.71 -15.52 8.84
C LYS A 278 -6.25 -16.16 10.12
N LYS A 279 -5.45 -16.97 10.81
CA LYS A 279 -5.80 -17.56 12.11
C LYS A 279 -5.98 -16.47 13.20
N ALA A 280 -5.06 -15.51 13.30
CA ALA A 280 -5.09 -14.47 14.33
C ALA A 280 -6.22 -13.45 14.14
N PHE A 281 -6.52 -13.06 12.91
CA PHE A 281 -7.50 -12.03 12.58
C PHE A 281 -8.90 -12.58 12.25
N GLY A 282 -9.03 -13.86 11.84
CA GLY A 282 -10.31 -14.45 11.50
C GLY A 282 -11.06 -13.68 10.41
N THR A 283 -12.28 -13.19 10.70
CA THR A 283 -13.09 -12.42 9.76
C THR A 283 -12.53 -11.03 9.44
N ARG A 284 -11.52 -10.58 10.13
CA ARG A 284 -10.81 -9.31 9.93
C ARG A 284 -9.60 -9.43 8.99
N TYR A 285 -9.35 -10.64 8.48
CA TYR A 285 -8.38 -10.91 7.43
C TYR A 285 -9.05 -10.73 6.07
N PHE A 286 -8.49 -9.86 5.22
CA PHE A 286 -8.93 -9.65 3.86
C PHE A 286 -7.97 -10.27 2.87
N TYR A 287 -8.52 -10.96 1.89
CA TYR A 287 -7.75 -11.43 0.76
C TYR A 287 -7.40 -10.25 -0.15
N ALA A 288 -6.10 -10.04 -0.37
CA ALA A 288 -5.56 -8.92 -1.16
C ALA A 288 -4.70 -9.40 -2.34
N GLY A 289 -5.08 -10.50 -3.00
CA GLY A 289 -4.39 -10.97 -4.19
C GLY A 289 -4.63 -10.09 -5.41
N LEU A 290 -3.81 -10.28 -6.44
CA LEU A 290 -3.86 -9.58 -7.72
C LEU A 290 -5.31 -9.49 -8.26
N GLY A 291 -5.72 -8.31 -8.66
CA GLY A 291 -7.06 -8.02 -9.18
C GLY A 291 -8.14 -7.78 -8.11
N THR A 292 -7.83 -7.98 -6.82
CA THR A 292 -8.79 -7.71 -5.74
C THR A 292 -8.99 -6.20 -5.58
N THR A 293 -10.25 -5.79 -5.42
CA THR A 293 -10.60 -4.44 -4.97
C THR A 293 -11.15 -4.52 -3.55
N LEU A 294 -10.41 -3.99 -2.60
CA LEU A 294 -10.82 -3.84 -1.21
C LEU A 294 -11.73 -2.62 -1.10
N THR A 295 -12.93 -2.79 -0.54
CA THR A 295 -13.81 -1.66 -0.21
C THR A 295 -13.73 -1.40 1.28
N LEU A 296 -13.18 -0.24 1.66
CA LEU A 296 -12.90 0.16 3.02
C LEU A 296 -13.96 1.18 3.47
N GLY A 297 -14.59 0.95 4.63
CA GLY A 297 -15.61 1.83 5.19
C GLY A 297 -16.41 1.15 6.29
N PRO A 298 -17.34 1.89 7.01
CA PRO A 298 -17.98 1.45 8.26
C PRO A 298 -18.72 0.11 8.15
N ALA A 299 -19.17 -0.26 6.98
CA ALA A 299 -19.75 -1.57 6.69
C ALA A 299 -18.83 -2.33 5.73
N ILE A 300 -17.77 -2.93 6.23
CA ILE A 300 -17.03 -3.95 5.50
C ILE A 300 -17.94 -5.18 5.43
N GLY A 301 -18.87 -5.16 4.53
CA GLY A 301 -19.81 -6.25 4.39
C GLY A 301 -20.44 -6.20 3.03
N SER A 302 -20.71 -7.27 2.42
CA SER A 302 -21.51 -7.51 1.23
C SER A 302 -20.94 -7.24 -0.17
N GLY A 303 -19.75 -6.63 -0.32
CA GLY A 303 -19.14 -6.38 -1.65
C GLY A 303 -17.73 -6.95 -1.83
N THR A 304 -16.98 -7.16 -0.76
CA THR A 304 -15.73 -7.93 -0.82
C THR A 304 -16.12 -9.40 -0.87
N ARG A 305 -15.84 -10.09 -1.97
CA ARG A 305 -15.80 -11.56 -1.92
C ARG A 305 -14.87 -11.90 -0.77
N ARG A 306 -15.40 -12.45 0.31
CA ARG A 306 -14.59 -13.15 1.32
C ARG A 306 -13.81 -14.16 0.51
N GLY A 307 -12.49 -13.93 0.39
CA GLY A 307 -11.71 -14.75 -0.50
C GLY A 307 -11.80 -16.21 -0.06
N GLU A 308 -12.35 -17.02 -0.91
CA GLU A 308 -11.93 -18.40 -1.02
C GLU A 308 -10.52 -18.34 -1.59
N GLY A 309 -9.55 -17.94 -0.72
CA GLY A 309 -8.14 -18.17 -0.97
C GLY A 309 -7.93 -19.67 -1.09
N PRO A 310 -6.81 -20.14 -1.68
CA PRO A 310 -6.49 -21.56 -1.73
C PRO A 310 -6.72 -22.18 -0.35
N ASN A 311 -7.34 -23.35 -0.34
CA ASN A 311 -7.63 -24.07 0.89
C ASN A 311 -6.30 -24.47 1.55
N PHE A 312 -5.87 -23.71 2.56
CA PHE A 312 -4.62 -23.93 3.28
C PHE A 312 -4.69 -25.10 4.27
N ASP A 313 -5.79 -25.86 4.31
CA ASP A 313 -5.88 -27.06 5.14
C ASP A 313 -4.99 -28.21 4.63
N ASP A 314 -4.37 -28.06 3.46
CA ASP A 314 -3.42 -29.03 2.87
C ASP A 314 -1.94 -28.63 3.01
N LEU A 315 -1.59 -27.97 4.10
CA LEU A 315 -0.19 -27.61 4.46
C LEU A 315 0.73 -28.84 4.57
N ALA A 316 0.18 -30.04 4.73
CA ALA A 316 0.96 -31.28 4.77
C ALA A 316 1.59 -31.63 3.42
N THR A 317 0.96 -31.26 2.32
CA THR A 317 1.44 -31.53 0.95
C THR A 317 2.54 -30.56 0.56
N TYR A 318 2.47 -29.29 0.97
CA TYR A 318 3.50 -28.28 0.66
C TYR A 318 4.81 -28.52 1.42
N ARG A 319 4.76 -28.97 2.67
CA ARG A 319 5.97 -29.35 3.44
C ARG A 319 6.74 -30.52 2.81
N LYS A 320 6.07 -31.39 2.07
CA LYS A 320 6.73 -32.49 1.32
C LYS A 320 7.47 -32.00 0.07
N LEU A 321 6.99 -30.95 -0.59
CA LEU A 321 7.63 -30.42 -1.79
C LEU A 321 8.86 -29.55 -1.46
N ALA A 322 8.83 -28.81 -0.36
CA ALA A 322 9.97 -28.00 0.11
C ALA A 322 11.19 -28.84 0.55
N HIS A 323 10.99 -30.10 0.96
CA HIS A 323 12.10 -31.00 1.32
C HIS A 323 12.67 -31.79 0.14
N LEU A 324 12.17 -31.63 -1.09
CA LEU A 324 12.69 -32.32 -2.29
C LEU A 324 13.73 -31.51 -3.06
N GLU A 325 13.98 -30.25 -2.70
CA GLU A 325 15.02 -29.41 -3.31
C GLU A 325 16.36 -29.38 -2.51
N GLU A 326 16.46 -30.12 -1.41
CA GLU A 326 17.71 -30.26 -0.59
C GLU A 326 18.38 -31.63 -0.73
N GLN A 327 18.21 -32.34 -1.87
CA GLN A 327 18.96 -33.56 -2.16
C GLN A 327 19.74 -33.47 -3.48
#